data_5c0a5b8816fcc764cbc861b3cc5e0535
#
_entry.id   5c0a5b8816fcc764cbc861b3cc5e0535
#
_cell.length_a   1.000
_cell.length_b   1.000
_cell.length_c   1.000
_cell.angle_alpha   90.00
_cell.angle_beta   90.00
_cell.angle_gamma   90.00
#
_symmetry.space_group_name_H-M   'P 1'
#
loop_
_entity.id
_entity.type
_entity.pdbx_description
1 polymer ?
#
loop_
_entity_poly.entity_id
_entity_poly.type
_entity_poly.pdbx_seq_one_letter_code
_entity_poly.pdbx_strand_id
1 'polypeptide(L)'
;MQHKSSCSTIVLNNVKVPAGKTLDLTNLKDGTTVIFKGVMTFGYAEWLGPLITISGNGLTIEGDAGHCINGQGRRYWDGKGGNGGKKKPKLVALHDVHDSIVQNLNIKDTPVQAVSINTVTNLLVKDVHIDSSLGDKLGGHNTDGFNIGKVDGLVIDGAVVENQDDCVAINSGKNITFTNGHCSGGHGASIGSVGNKSIVENVFISKTMIESSENAIRIKTIAGATGSVTDVTYEDITLRDIDKYGMVFRQDYLNGGPTQQPTKGIPMTGIRIKNVTGTVKPAGKNTFILCADCKDWTFTDINITGGQSKEKCVGVPAGAFCT
;
A
#
# COMPACT_ATOMS: atom_id res chain seq x y z
N MET A 1 27.62 -5.95 -10.64
CA MET A 1 27.84 -4.54 -11.10
C MET A 1 29.06 -4.00 -10.34
N GLN A 2 30.24 -4.05 -10.95
CA GLN A 2 31.52 -3.73 -10.26
C GLN A 2 31.78 -2.22 -10.05
N HIS A 3 31.06 -1.33 -10.73
CA HIS A 3 31.31 0.10 -10.67
C HIS A 3 30.05 0.97 -10.49
N LYS A 4 29.00 0.41 -9.90
CA LYS A 4 27.71 1.12 -9.72
C LYS A 4 27.84 2.43 -8.92
N SER A 5 28.77 2.51 -8.00
CA SER A 5 29.00 3.68 -7.14
C SER A 5 29.66 4.88 -7.84
N SER A 6 30.12 4.73 -9.06
CA SER A 6 30.71 5.81 -9.85
C SER A 6 29.89 6.22 -11.07
N CYS A 7 28.83 5.47 -11.39
CA CYS A 7 27.98 5.75 -12.56
C CYS A 7 26.97 6.86 -12.27
N SER A 8 26.81 7.77 -13.23
CA SER A 8 25.70 8.73 -13.22
C SER A 8 24.42 8.17 -13.86
N THR A 9 24.54 7.13 -14.69
CA THR A 9 23.42 6.43 -15.32
C THR A 9 23.68 4.95 -15.35
N ILE A 10 22.66 4.16 -14.95
CA ILE A 10 22.67 2.69 -14.99
C ILE A 10 21.48 2.24 -15.82
N VAL A 11 21.73 1.53 -16.91
CA VAL A 11 20.67 0.96 -17.76
C VAL A 11 20.56 -0.55 -17.52
N LEU A 12 19.39 -1.01 -17.13
CA LEU A 12 19.07 -2.39 -16.85
C LEU A 12 18.18 -2.93 -17.99
N ASN A 13 18.80 -3.51 -19.02
CA ASN A 13 18.11 -3.94 -20.22
C ASN A 13 17.99 -5.47 -20.28
N ASN A 14 16.77 -6.00 -20.26
CA ASN A 14 16.47 -7.46 -20.32
C ASN A 14 17.24 -8.28 -19.29
N VAL A 15 17.33 -7.77 -18.05
CA VAL A 15 18.12 -8.38 -16.98
C VAL A 15 17.44 -9.64 -16.43
N LYS A 16 18.19 -10.72 -16.30
CA LYS A 16 17.79 -11.94 -15.60
C LYS A 16 18.59 -12.09 -14.32
N VAL A 17 17.95 -11.87 -13.18
CA VAL A 17 18.60 -12.00 -11.86
C VAL A 17 18.63 -13.48 -11.46
N PRO A 18 19.79 -14.05 -11.04
CA PRO A 18 19.86 -15.44 -10.62
C PRO A 18 18.98 -15.75 -9.40
N ALA A 19 18.57 -17.02 -9.26
CA ALA A 19 17.78 -17.51 -8.14
C ALA A 19 18.42 -17.19 -6.78
N GLY A 20 17.63 -16.73 -5.81
CA GLY A 20 18.10 -16.40 -4.47
C GLY A 20 19.07 -15.21 -4.39
N LYS A 21 19.11 -14.38 -5.42
CA LYS A 21 19.93 -13.16 -5.46
C LYS A 21 19.06 -11.92 -5.54
N THR A 22 19.51 -10.86 -4.87
CA THR A 22 18.96 -9.52 -4.98
C THR A 22 19.67 -8.76 -6.10
N LEU A 23 18.92 -8.04 -6.91
CA LEU A 23 19.49 -6.94 -7.70
C LEU A 23 19.80 -5.79 -6.74
N ASP A 24 21.05 -5.64 -6.41
CA ASP A 24 21.52 -4.66 -5.44
C ASP A 24 21.86 -3.32 -6.12
N LEU A 25 21.00 -2.34 -5.90
CA LEU A 25 21.12 -0.93 -6.32
C LEU A 25 21.31 -0.01 -5.11
N THR A 26 22.08 -0.46 -4.11
CA THR A 26 22.51 0.36 -2.97
C THR A 26 23.89 0.99 -3.24
N ASN A 27 24.29 1.95 -2.41
CA ASN A 27 25.59 2.64 -2.56
C ASN A 27 25.80 3.21 -3.97
N LEU A 28 24.75 3.73 -4.57
CA LEU A 28 24.82 4.47 -5.83
C LEU A 28 25.45 5.85 -5.57
N LYS A 29 26.05 6.42 -6.60
CA LYS A 29 26.46 7.83 -6.55
C LYS A 29 25.20 8.71 -6.41
N ASP A 30 25.29 9.75 -5.62
CA ASP A 30 24.20 10.72 -5.50
C ASP A 30 23.85 11.30 -6.89
N GLY A 31 22.56 11.43 -7.15
CA GLY A 31 22.06 11.89 -8.45
C GLY A 31 22.08 10.82 -9.56
N THR A 32 22.31 9.55 -9.24
CA THR A 32 22.29 8.48 -10.25
C THR A 32 20.89 8.27 -10.83
N THR A 33 20.82 8.18 -12.17
CA THR A 33 19.62 7.72 -12.88
C THR A 33 19.71 6.22 -13.14
N VAL A 34 18.68 5.47 -12.76
CA VAL A 34 18.52 4.02 -13.05
C VAL A 34 17.36 3.83 -14.01
N ILE A 35 17.62 3.27 -15.18
CA ILE A 35 16.64 3.07 -16.24
C ILE A 35 16.36 1.57 -16.41
N PHE A 36 15.12 1.15 -16.14
CA PHE A 36 14.63 -0.20 -16.45
C PHE A 36 14.17 -0.25 -17.91
N LYS A 37 14.72 -1.19 -18.68
CA LYS A 37 14.42 -1.37 -20.10
C LYS A 37 14.18 -2.83 -20.44
N GLY A 38 13.26 -3.09 -21.37
CA GLY A 38 12.87 -4.44 -21.74
C GLY A 38 12.28 -5.23 -20.56
N VAL A 39 12.46 -6.53 -20.52
CA VAL A 39 11.85 -7.38 -19.48
C VAL A 39 12.89 -7.83 -18.47
N MET A 40 12.64 -7.50 -17.21
CA MET A 40 13.40 -8.02 -16.07
C MET A 40 12.69 -9.21 -15.46
N THR A 41 13.44 -10.28 -15.18
CA THR A 41 12.93 -11.50 -14.53
C THR A 41 13.89 -12.01 -13.47
N PHE A 42 13.40 -12.92 -12.63
CA PHE A 42 14.14 -13.46 -11.47
C PHE A 42 14.13 -14.98 -11.46
N GLY A 43 15.26 -15.61 -11.14
CA GLY A 43 15.30 -17.04 -10.90
C GLY A 43 14.49 -17.42 -9.66
N TYR A 44 13.86 -18.61 -9.68
CA TYR A 44 13.03 -19.08 -8.57
C TYR A 44 13.87 -19.54 -7.37
N ALA A 45 13.55 -19.02 -6.19
CA ALA A 45 14.04 -19.51 -4.91
C ALA A 45 13.04 -19.15 -3.81
N GLU A 46 12.80 -20.04 -2.86
CA GLU A 46 11.94 -19.78 -1.70
C GLU A 46 12.73 -19.08 -0.60
N TRP A 47 12.65 -17.76 -0.56
CA TRP A 47 13.33 -16.89 0.40
C TRP A 47 12.53 -15.60 0.62
N LEU A 48 12.97 -14.72 1.54
CA LEU A 48 12.20 -13.52 1.89
C LEU A 48 12.51 -12.30 1.00
N GLY A 49 13.53 -12.36 0.17
CA GLY A 49 13.92 -11.24 -0.68
C GLY A 49 14.66 -10.12 0.05
N PRO A 50 14.60 -8.90 -0.47
CA PRO A 50 13.87 -8.49 -1.67
C PRO A 50 14.54 -8.94 -2.99
N LEU A 51 13.76 -8.91 -4.08
CA LEU A 51 14.32 -9.19 -5.42
C LEU A 51 15.13 -8.00 -5.94
N ILE A 52 14.72 -6.78 -5.62
CA ILE A 52 15.43 -5.53 -5.92
C ILE A 52 15.56 -4.72 -4.63
N THR A 53 16.74 -4.19 -4.34
CA THR A 53 16.94 -3.21 -3.28
C THR A 53 17.55 -1.94 -3.83
N ILE A 54 17.04 -0.78 -3.43
CA ILE A 54 17.47 0.54 -3.88
C ILE A 54 17.65 1.43 -2.66
N SER A 55 18.79 2.12 -2.55
CA SER A 55 19.03 3.15 -1.55
C SER A 55 19.96 4.25 -2.09
N GLY A 56 19.83 5.47 -1.58
CA GLY A 56 20.70 6.61 -1.93
C GLY A 56 19.96 7.94 -1.96
N ASN A 57 20.66 8.96 -2.40
CA ASN A 57 20.19 10.36 -2.43
C ASN A 57 20.09 10.90 -3.85
N GLY A 58 19.04 11.70 -4.09
CA GLY A 58 18.86 12.40 -5.36
C GLY A 58 18.68 11.47 -6.56
N LEU A 59 18.21 10.23 -6.34
CA LEU A 59 18.09 9.23 -7.38
C LEU A 59 16.89 9.52 -8.30
N THR A 60 17.05 9.20 -9.58
CA THR A 60 15.93 9.04 -10.52
C THR A 60 15.84 7.59 -10.94
N ILE A 61 14.74 6.94 -10.60
CA ILE A 61 14.46 5.54 -10.95
C ILE A 61 13.31 5.54 -11.94
N GLU A 62 13.54 5.07 -13.15
CA GLU A 62 12.53 5.17 -14.19
C GLU A 62 12.44 3.94 -15.09
N GLY A 63 11.28 3.78 -15.69
CA GLY A 63 11.01 2.76 -16.68
C GLY A 63 10.98 3.34 -18.11
N ASP A 64 11.73 2.77 -19.03
CA ASP A 64 11.64 3.06 -20.45
C ASP A 64 10.33 2.48 -21.04
N ALA A 65 9.88 3.04 -22.16
CA ALA A 65 8.64 2.57 -22.80
C ALA A 65 8.68 1.05 -23.07
N GLY A 66 7.61 0.35 -22.66
CA GLY A 66 7.47 -1.09 -22.85
C GLY A 66 8.32 -1.97 -21.92
N HIS A 67 9.01 -1.40 -20.92
CA HIS A 67 9.69 -2.21 -19.91
C HIS A 67 8.67 -2.98 -19.03
N CYS A 68 9.13 -4.05 -18.40
CA CYS A 68 8.37 -4.80 -17.42
C CYS A 68 9.29 -5.41 -16.36
N ILE A 69 9.02 -5.14 -15.09
CA ILE A 69 9.64 -5.83 -13.96
C ILE A 69 8.71 -6.97 -13.55
N ASN A 70 8.97 -8.18 -14.02
CA ASN A 70 8.12 -9.34 -13.78
C ASN A 70 8.64 -10.16 -12.60
N GLY A 71 7.93 -10.09 -11.46
CA GLY A 71 8.23 -10.83 -10.24
C GLY A 71 7.96 -12.34 -10.35
N GLN A 72 7.26 -12.78 -11.41
CA GLN A 72 6.89 -14.18 -11.66
C GLN A 72 6.09 -14.81 -10.50
N GLY A 73 5.20 -14.04 -9.88
CA GLY A 73 4.42 -14.39 -8.69
C GLY A 73 3.69 -15.71 -8.77
N ARG A 74 3.20 -16.09 -9.96
CA ARG A 74 2.53 -17.40 -10.19
C ARG A 74 3.34 -18.62 -9.73
N ARG A 75 4.66 -18.51 -9.65
CA ARG A 75 5.54 -19.58 -9.15
C ARG A 75 5.52 -19.71 -7.63
N TYR A 76 5.08 -18.66 -6.95
CA TYR A 76 5.07 -18.51 -5.49
C TYR A 76 3.66 -18.60 -4.89
N TRP A 77 2.63 -18.21 -5.63
CA TRP A 77 1.27 -18.13 -5.14
C TRP A 77 0.73 -19.50 -4.71
N ASP A 78 0.20 -19.56 -3.50
CA ASP A 78 -0.31 -20.76 -2.83
C ASP A 78 -1.50 -20.45 -1.90
N GLY A 79 -2.12 -19.26 -2.04
CA GLY A 79 -3.23 -18.79 -1.22
C GLY A 79 -2.85 -18.34 0.20
N LYS A 80 -1.56 -18.39 0.59
CA LYS A 80 -1.13 -18.09 1.96
C LYS A 80 -0.36 -16.78 2.10
N GLY A 81 0.13 -16.22 1.01
CA GLY A 81 0.92 -14.98 1.01
C GLY A 81 2.12 -15.03 1.94
N GLY A 82 2.28 -14.00 2.77
CA GLY A 82 3.30 -13.93 3.81
C GLY A 82 2.96 -14.71 5.09
N ASN A 83 1.75 -15.25 5.20
CA ASN A 83 1.23 -15.89 6.43
C ASN A 83 1.55 -17.39 6.51
N GLY A 84 2.37 -17.91 5.63
CA GLY A 84 2.77 -19.31 5.61
C GLY A 84 3.03 -19.86 4.21
N GLY A 85 3.15 -21.19 4.10
CA GLY A 85 3.45 -21.87 2.84
C GLY A 85 4.85 -21.58 2.32
N LYS A 86 4.98 -21.41 1.01
CA LYS A 86 6.24 -21.05 0.37
C LYS A 86 6.79 -19.73 0.91
N LYS A 87 8.09 -19.63 1.10
CA LYS A 87 8.74 -18.33 1.35
C LYS A 87 8.73 -17.51 0.06
N LYS A 88 8.22 -16.30 0.14
CA LYS A 88 8.00 -15.41 -1.00
C LYS A 88 8.81 -14.14 -0.87
N PRO A 89 9.63 -13.78 -1.87
CA PRO A 89 10.39 -12.54 -1.81
C PRO A 89 9.51 -11.32 -2.06
N LYS A 90 9.70 -10.25 -1.29
CA LYS A 90 9.22 -8.92 -1.67
C LYS A 90 9.87 -8.51 -2.99
N LEU A 91 9.16 -7.76 -3.84
CA LEU A 91 9.73 -7.43 -5.14
C LEU A 91 10.73 -6.28 -5.05
N VAL A 92 10.30 -5.08 -4.67
CA VAL A 92 11.17 -3.88 -4.60
C VAL A 92 11.21 -3.35 -3.18
N ALA A 93 12.41 -3.11 -2.66
CA ALA A 93 12.65 -2.37 -1.43
C ALA A 93 13.29 -1.02 -1.77
N LEU A 94 12.56 0.07 -1.51
CA LEU A 94 13.02 1.45 -1.53
C LEU A 94 13.30 1.83 -0.06
N HIS A 95 14.49 1.51 0.41
CA HIS A 95 14.88 1.72 1.80
C HIS A 95 16.07 2.68 1.88
N ASP A 96 16.03 3.64 2.81
CA ASP A 96 17.04 4.69 2.93
C ASP A 96 17.20 5.46 1.61
N VAL A 97 16.07 5.95 1.06
CA VAL A 97 16.00 6.73 -0.18
C VAL A 97 15.58 8.15 0.16
N HIS A 98 16.36 9.13 -0.30
CA HIS A 98 16.15 10.53 0.04
C HIS A 98 16.17 11.43 -1.20
N ASP A 99 15.34 12.49 -1.21
CA ASP A 99 15.29 13.52 -2.24
C ASP A 99 15.24 12.95 -3.67
N SER A 100 14.40 11.93 -3.90
CA SER A 100 14.45 11.06 -5.07
C SER A 100 13.12 10.97 -5.81
N ILE A 101 13.17 10.46 -7.03
CA ILE A 101 12.01 10.25 -7.90
C ILE A 101 12.01 8.80 -8.38
N VAL A 102 10.85 8.14 -8.30
CA VAL A 102 10.55 6.84 -8.92
C VAL A 102 9.40 7.04 -9.88
N GLN A 103 9.57 6.77 -11.17
CA GLN A 103 8.53 7.07 -12.14
C GLN A 103 8.37 6.05 -13.25
N ASN A 104 7.15 5.99 -13.81
CA ASN A 104 6.83 5.18 -14.99
C ASN A 104 7.20 3.69 -14.85
N LEU A 105 7.16 3.10 -13.65
CA LEU A 105 7.47 1.68 -13.48
C LEU A 105 6.25 0.82 -13.82
N ASN A 106 6.49 -0.23 -14.63
CA ASN A 106 5.53 -1.28 -14.93
C ASN A 106 5.97 -2.58 -14.23
N ILE A 107 5.25 -2.95 -13.17
CA ILE A 107 5.52 -4.10 -12.30
C ILE A 107 4.45 -5.15 -12.52
N LYS A 108 4.85 -6.41 -12.70
CA LYS A 108 3.92 -7.51 -12.97
C LYS A 108 4.16 -8.72 -12.08
N ASP A 109 3.07 -9.40 -11.71
CA ASP A 109 3.06 -10.68 -11.00
C ASP A 109 4.00 -10.67 -9.79
N THR A 110 3.71 -9.87 -8.78
CA THR A 110 4.55 -9.80 -7.56
C THR A 110 4.40 -11.09 -6.74
N PRO A 111 5.47 -11.67 -6.21
CA PRO A 111 5.34 -12.90 -5.40
C PRO A 111 4.58 -12.69 -4.09
N VAL A 112 4.79 -11.55 -3.46
CA VAL A 112 4.12 -11.03 -2.27
C VAL A 112 4.12 -9.51 -2.40
N GLN A 113 4.35 -8.69 -1.44
CA GLN A 113 4.37 -7.22 -1.51
C GLN A 113 5.19 -6.68 -2.69
N ALA A 114 4.62 -5.74 -3.45
CA ALA A 114 5.27 -5.18 -4.65
C ALA A 114 6.36 -4.17 -4.28
N VAL A 115 6.01 -3.08 -3.58
CA VAL A 115 6.94 -2.01 -3.25
C VAL A 115 6.91 -1.75 -1.75
N SER A 116 8.04 -1.98 -1.09
CA SER A 116 8.27 -1.63 0.32
C SER A 116 9.04 -0.32 0.39
N ILE A 117 8.44 0.71 1.00
CA ILE A 117 9.03 2.04 1.18
C ILE A 117 9.30 2.23 2.68
N ASN A 118 10.57 2.36 3.06
CA ASN A 118 10.93 2.46 4.47
C ASN A 118 12.15 3.38 4.69
N THR A 119 12.11 4.17 5.75
CA THR A 119 13.18 5.12 6.09
C THR A 119 13.48 6.06 4.91
N VAL A 120 12.45 6.81 4.51
CA VAL A 120 12.49 7.65 3.31
C VAL A 120 12.19 9.09 3.67
N THR A 121 12.86 10.03 3.02
CA THR A 121 12.53 11.46 3.06
C THR A 121 12.43 12.03 1.66
N ASN A 122 11.40 12.85 1.42
CA ASN A 122 11.17 13.56 0.16
C ASN A 122 11.23 12.64 -1.09
N LEU A 123 10.35 11.65 -1.15
CA LEU A 123 10.22 10.75 -2.31
C LEU A 123 8.98 11.08 -3.13
N LEU A 124 9.15 11.25 -4.43
CA LEU A 124 8.06 11.25 -5.40
C LEU A 124 7.99 9.90 -6.12
N VAL A 125 6.85 9.24 -6.05
CA VAL A 125 6.53 8.05 -6.85
C VAL A 125 5.44 8.44 -7.84
N LYS A 126 5.69 8.32 -9.13
CA LYS A 126 4.78 8.81 -10.15
C LYS A 126 4.51 7.79 -11.25
N ASP A 127 3.24 7.68 -11.66
CA ASP A 127 2.81 6.85 -12.79
C ASP A 127 3.36 5.42 -12.72
N VAL A 128 3.19 4.76 -11.56
CA VAL A 128 3.60 3.37 -11.35
C VAL A 128 2.40 2.45 -11.55
N HIS A 129 2.56 1.43 -12.40
CA HIS A 129 1.55 0.41 -12.64
C HIS A 129 1.99 -0.92 -12.03
N ILE A 130 1.15 -1.51 -11.17
CA ILE A 130 1.36 -2.81 -10.51
C ILE A 130 0.19 -3.73 -10.90
N ASP A 131 0.46 -4.72 -11.75
CA ASP A 131 -0.52 -5.71 -12.18
C ASP A 131 -0.17 -7.10 -11.61
N SER A 132 -0.91 -7.52 -10.60
CA SER A 132 -0.93 -8.89 -10.06
C SER A 132 -2.31 -9.55 -10.20
N SER A 133 -3.15 -9.06 -11.12
CA SER A 133 -4.53 -9.50 -11.32
C SER A 133 -4.69 -11.01 -11.55
N LEU A 134 -3.69 -11.66 -12.15
CA LEU A 134 -3.68 -13.13 -12.27
C LEU A 134 -3.73 -13.86 -10.92
N GLY A 135 -3.34 -13.19 -9.84
CA GLY A 135 -3.37 -13.72 -8.48
C GLY A 135 -4.77 -14.10 -8.01
N ASP A 136 -5.83 -13.43 -8.48
CA ASP A 136 -7.23 -13.76 -8.15
C ASP A 136 -7.58 -15.21 -8.47
N LYS A 137 -7.06 -15.70 -9.58
CA LYS A 137 -7.31 -17.07 -10.04
C LYS A 137 -6.24 -18.07 -9.58
N LEU A 138 -5.04 -17.61 -9.30
CA LEU A 138 -3.87 -18.45 -9.03
C LEU A 138 -3.44 -18.44 -7.57
N GLY A 139 -4.23 -17.85 -6.67
CA GLY A 139 -3.95 -17.83 -5.22
C GLY A 139 -2.88 -16.80 -4.81
N GLY A 140 -2.83 -15.66 -5.49
CA GLY A 140 -2.12 -14.49 -4.99
C GLY A 140 -2.71 -14.04 -3.65
N HIS A 141 -1.84 -13.63 -2.71
CA HIS A 141 -2.25 -13.15 -1.39
C HIS A 141 -1.12 -12.30 -0.78
N ASN A 142 -1.46 -11.27 -0.02
CA ASN A 142 -0.52 -10.26 0.48
C ASN A 142 0.32 -9.61 -0.63
N THR A 143 -0.29 -9.37 -1.77
CA THR A 143 0.33 -8.72 -2.91
C THR A 143 0.14 -7.20 -2.85
N ASP A 144 0.30 -6.62 -1.66
CA ASP A 144 0.16 -5.19 -1.41
C ASP A 144 0.92 -4.37 -2.46
N GLY A 145 0.32 -3.29 -2.95
CA GLY A 145 0.97 -2.39 -3.91
C GLY A 145 2.13 -1.63 -3.26
N PHE A 146 1.82 -0.82 -2.27
CA PHE A 146 2.81 -0.01 -1.54
C PHE A 146 2.69 -0.25 -0.03
N ASN A 147 3.76 -0.75 0.59
CA ASN A 147 3.88 -0.83 2.05
C ASN A 147 4.79 0.28 2.56
N ILE A 148 4.27 1.17 3.38
CA ILE A 148 4.91 2.42 3.78
C ILE A 148 5.19 2.41 5.28
N GLY A 149 6.47 2.63 5.65
CA GLY A 149 6.88 2.75 7.04
C GLY A 149 8.04 3.74 7.23
N LYS A 150 8.01 4.50 8.32
CA LYS A 150 9.09 5.43 8.71
C LYS A 150 9.44 6.43 7.59
N VAL A 151 8.45 7.05 6.99
CA VAL A 151 8.67 8.07 5.96
C VAL A 151 8.38 9.47 6.49
N ASP A 152 9.02 10.46 5.89
CA ASP A 152 8.73 11.88 6.07
C ASP A 152 8.77 12.59 4.72
N GLY A 153 7.60 12.90 4.18
CA GLY A 153 7.48 13.45 2.83
C GLY A 153 7.50 12.36 1.75
N LEU A 154 6.32 11.83 1.43
CA LEU A 154 6.10 10.89 0.33
C LEU A 154 4.89 11.33 -0.48
N VAL A 155 5.07 11.42 -1.78
CA VAL A 155 3.96 11.60 -2.72
C VAL A 155 3.91 10.40 -3.65
N ILE A 156 2.75 9.73 -3.73
CA ILE A 156 2.44 8.72 -4.74
C ILE A 156 1.33 9.29 -5.61
N ASP A 157 1.62 9.54 -6.87
CA ASP A 157 0.73 10.20 -7.82
C ASP A 157 0.51 9.33 -9.07
N GLY A 158 -0.74 9.09 -9.44
CA GLY A 158 -1.09 8.37 -10.66
C GLY A 158 -0.81 6.86 -10.61
N ALA A 159 -0.77 6.26 -9.43
CA ALA A 159 -0.55 4.81 -9.33
C ALA A 159 -1.78 4.01 -9.75
N VAL A 160 -1.57 2.94 -10.54
CA VAL A 160 -2.58 1.93 -10.87
C VAL A 160 -2.18 0.61 -10.24
N VAL A 161 -3.04 0.04 -9.40
CA VAL A 161 -2.73 -1.18 -8.64
C VAL A 161 -3.87 -2.19 -8.76
N GLU A 162 -3.55 -3.36 -9.31
CA GLU A 162 -4.43 -4.53 -9.41
C GLU A 162 -3.80 -5.67 -8.61
N ASN A 163 -4.40 -6.01 -7.46
CA ASN A 163 -3.74 -6.91 -6.50
C ASN A 163 -4.75 -7.66 -5.60
N GLN A 164 -4.26 -8.39 -4.58
CA GLN A 164 -5.07 -9.19 -3.65
C GLN A 164 -4.85 -8.77 -2.18
N ASP A 165 -4.35 -7.55 -1.93
CA ASP A 165 -4.25 -6.97 -0.57
C ASP A 165 -4.32 -5.43 -0.64
N ASP A 166 -3.75 -4.70 0.30
CA ASP A 166 -3.82 -3.23 0.31
C ASP A 166 -3.21 -2.63 -0.97
N CYS A 167 -3.94 -1.74 -1.62
CA CYS A 167 -3.40 -0.90 -2.69
C CYS A 167 -2.25 -0.04 -2.15
N VAL A 168 -2.49 0.61 -1.03
CA VAL A 168 -1.50 1.30 -0.22
C VAL A 168 -1.73 0.95 1.25
N ALA A 169 -0.67 0.60 1.99
CA ALA A 169 -0.68 0.30 3.41
C ALA A 169 0.29 1.22 4.14
N ILE A 170 -0.23 2.23 4.85
CA ILE A 170 0.57 3.20 5.61
C ILE A 170 0.66 2.73 7.06
N ASN A 171 1.80 2.14 7.44
CA ASN A 171 2.01 1.60 8.79
C ASN A 171 2.62 2.63 9.77
N SER A 172 3.43 3.54 9.26
CA SER A 172 4.01 4.66 10.03
C SER A 172 4.62 5.71 9.11
N GLY A 173 4.69 6.94 9.59
CA GLY A 173 5.30 8.05 8.87
C GLY A 173 4.42 9.30 8.89
N LYS A 174 4.91 10.36 8.28
CA LYS A 174 4.21 11.64 8.21
C LYS A 174 4.38 12.32 6.85
N ASN A 175 3.51 13.30 6.57
CA ASN A 175 3.54 14.05 5.31
C ASN A 175 3.42 13.13 4.09
N ILE A 176 2.38 12.29 4.06
CA ILE A 176 2.18 11.28 3.01
C ILE A 176 0.97 11.67 2.17
N THR A 177 1.16 11.73 0.86
CA THR A 177 0.10 11.94 -0.13
C THR A 177 -0.01 10.75 -1.07
N PHE A 178 -1.22 10.22 -1.25
CA PHE A 178 -1.58 9.29 -2.32
C PHE A 178 -2.70 9.92 -3.13
N THR A 179 -2.47 10.17 -4.42
CA THR A 179 -3.44 10.91 -5.24
C THR A 179 -3.51 10.39 -6.67
N ASN A 180 -4.64 10.68 -7.34
CA ASN A 180 -4.91 10.26 -8.71
C ASN A 180 -4.74 8.74 -8.91
N GLY A 181 -5.06 7.95 -7.88
CA GLY A 181 -4.87 6.51 -7.86
C GLY A 181 -6.02 5.72 -8.47
N HIS A 182 -5.73 4.50 -8.92
CA HIS A 182 -6.71 3.50 -9.26
C HIS A 182 -6.34 2.17 -8.60
N CYS A 183 -7.20 1.68 -7.70
CA CYS A 183 -7.00 0.46 -6.93
C CYS A 183 -8.09 -0.56 -7.28
N SER A 184 -7.73 -1.78 -7.65
CA SER A 184 -8.68 -2.83 -8.01
C SER A 184 -8.32 -4.19 -7.41
N GLY A 185 -9.32 -4.96 -6.99
CA GLY A 185 -9.20 -6.36 -6.58
C GLY A 185 -8.69 -6.61 -5.16
N GLY A 186 -8.16 -5.59 -4.48
CA GLY A 186 -7.46 -5.74 -3.20
C GLY A 186 -8.29 -5.40 -1.96
N HIS A 187 -7.63 -4.79 -0.97
CA HIS A 187 -8.24 -4.39 0.30
C HIS A 187 -8.40 -2.87 0.46
N GLY A 188 -8.23 -2.10 -0.61
CA GLY A 188 -8.41 -0.65 -0.66
C GLY A 188 -7.20 0.17 -0.22
N ALA A 189 -7.45 1.45 0.04
CA ALA A 189 -6.45 2.39 0.52
C ALA A 189 -6.44 2.41 2.05
N SER A 190 -5.39 1.84 2.64
CA SER A 190 -5.34 1.53 4.06
C SER A 190 -4.31 2.35 4.82
N ILE A 191 -4.70 2.80 6.01
CA ILE A 191 -3.78 3.17 7.08
C ILE A 191 -3.68 1.99 8.03
N GLY A 192 -2.48 1.45 8.16
CA GLY A 192 -2.18 0.32 9.04
C GLY A 192 -1.94 -1.01 8.30
N SER A 193 -1.77 -2.05 9.11
CA SER A 193 -2.06 -2.05 10.55
C SER A 193 -1.05 -1.20 11.33
N VAL A 194 -1.58 -0.22 12.08
CA VAL A 194 -0.74 0.64 12.94
C VAL A 194 -0.52 -0.07 14.27
N GLY A 195 0.72 -0.22 14.69
CA GLY A 195 1.08 -0.93 15.91
C GLY A 195 2.31 -0.37 16.59
N ASN A 196 2.63 -0.94 17.71
CA ASN A 196 3.78 -0.69 18.60
C ASN A 196 4.62 0.58 18.33
N LYS A 197 4.24 1.68 18.97
CA LYS A 197 4.94 2.97 18.88
C LYS A 197 4.95 3.61 17.49
N SER A 198 4.11 3.10 16.57
CA SER A 198 3.97 3.69 15.25
C SER A 198 3.20 5.01 15.33
N ILE A 199 3.68 5.99 14.58
CA ILE A 199 3.02 7.29 14.40
C ILE A 199 2.66 7.40 12.92
N VAL A 200 1.41 7.72 12.65
CA VAL A 200 0.91 8.11 11.33
C VAL A 200 0.32 9.51 11.46
N GLU A 201 0.85 10.45 10.71
CA GLU A 201 0.48 11.87 10.86
C GLU A 201 0.47 12.59 9.51
N ASN A 202 -0.49 13.47 9.30
CA ASN A 202 -0.61 14.29 8.10
C ASN A 202 -0.61 13.44 6.82
N VAL A 203 -1.67 12.64 6.65
CA VAL A 203 -1.88 11.79 5.48
C VAL A 203 -3.01 12.34 4.64
N PHE A 204 -2.78 12.47 3.34
CA PHE A 204 -3.78 12.91 2.37
C PHE A 204 -3.94 11.89 1.25
N ILE A 205 -5.12 11.28 1.17
CA ILE A 205 -5.49 10.34 0.11
C ILE A 205 -6.62 10.95 -0.69
N SER A 206 -6.42 11.15 -1.99
CA SER A 206 -7.40 11.89 -2.78
C SER A 206 -7.53 11.45 -4.22
N LYS A 207 -8.63 11.86 -4.88
CA LYS A 207 -8.86 11.66 -6.32
C LYS A 207 -8.59 10.23 -6.76
N THR A 208 -9.07 9.28 -5.97
CA THR A 208 -8.74 7.85 -6.14
C THR A 208 -10.01 7.06 -6.41
N MET A 209 -9.95 6.20 -7.43
CA MET A 209 -10.96 5.19 -7.67
C MET A 209 -10.55 3.89 -7.00
N ILE A 210 -11.49 3.26 -6.27
CA ILE A 210 -11.30 1.96 -5.63
C ILE A 210 -12.45 1.06 -6.05
N GLU A 211 -12.14 -0.04 -6.72
CA GLU A 211 -13.18 -0.91 -7.27
C GLU A 211 -12.91 -2.40 -7.05
N SER A 212 -13.98 -3.20 -7.03
CA SER A 212 -13.92 -4.67 -6.90
C SER A 212 -13.00 -5.12 -5.76
N SER A 213 -13.01 -4.38 -4.66
CA SER A 213 -12.09 -4.52 -3.52
C SER A 213 -12.84 -4.99 -2.27
N GLU A 214 -12.18 -5.71 -1.37
CA GLU A 214 -12.81 -6.12 -0.11
C GLU A 214 -13.26 -4.90 0.69
N ASN A 215 -12.39 -3.91 0.82
CA ASN A 215 -12.70 -2.63 1.46
C ASN A 215 -12.27 -1.49 0.53
N ALA A 216 -12.75 -0.26 0.80
CA ALA A 216 -12.25 0.88 0.07
C ALA A 216 -11.39 1.79 0.97
N ILE A 217 -11.99 2.54 1.88
CA ILE A 217 -11.27 3.34 2.86
C ILE A 217 -11.10 2.52 4.14
N ARG A 218 -9.86 2.37 4.60
CA ARG A 218 -9.61 1.55 5.78
C ARG A 218 -8.58 2.17 6.72
N ILE A 219 -8.92 2.27 8.02
CA ILE A 219 -7.95 2.52 9.09
C ILE A 219 -8.06 1.38 10.10
N LYS A 220 -6.94 0.69 10.35
CA LYS A 220 -6.87 -0.46 11.26
C LYS A 220 -5.69 -0.31 12.21
N THR A 221 -5.96 -0.39 13.52
CA THR A 221 -4.92 -0.37 14.53
C THR A 221 -4.86 -1.68 15.30
N ILE A 222 -3.67 -2.12 15.67
CA ILE A 222 -3.44 -3.41 16.35
C ILE A 222 -3.98 -3.33 17.77
N ALA A 223 -4.81 -4.31 18.14
CA ALA A 223 -5.37 -4.40 19.49
C ALA A 223 -4.27 -4.45 20.56
N GLY A 224 -4.42 -3.61 21.60
CA GLY A 224 -3.48 -3.53 22.70
C GLY A 224 -2.14 -2.85 22.40
N ALA A 225 -1.90 -2.40 21.17
CA ALA A 225 -0.69 -1.67 20.81
C ALA A 225 -0.76 -0.19 21.24
N THR A 226 0.38 0.50 21.13
CA THR A 226 0.51 1.94 21.36
C THR A 226 1.01 2.66 20.13
N GLY A 227 0.64 3.94 19.98
CA GLY A 227 1.00 4.76 18.82
C GLY A 227 0.01 5.91 18.64
N SER A 228 -0.10 6.43 17.43
CA SER A 228 -1.12 7.43 17.08
C SER A 228 -1.43 7.44 15.59
N VAL A 229 -2.66 7.82 15.26
CA VAL A 229 -3.10 8.18 13.91
C VAL A 229 -3.73 9.56 13.99
N THR A 230 -3.11 10.55 13.36
CA THR A 230 -3.54 11.95 13.46
C THR A 230 -3.55 12.63 12.09
N ASP A 231 -4.51 13.53 11.91
CA ASP A 231 -4.65 14.37 10.70
C ASP A 231 -4.63 13.57 9.41
N VAL A 232 -5.62 12.70 9.24
CA VAL A 232 -5.82 11.90 8.03
C VAL A 232 -7.01 12.42 7.25
N THR A 233 -6.81 12.68 5.98
CA THR A 233 -7.85 13.12 5.07
C THR A 233 -7.99 12.15 3.90
N TYR A 234 -9.23 11.72 3.63
CA TYR A 234 -9.64 11.12 2.37
C TYR A 234 -10.60 12.08 1.67
N GLU A 235 -10.28 12.47 0.44
CA GLU A 235 -11.07 13.44 -0.32
C GLU A 235 -11.22 13.01 -1.78
N ASP A 236 -12.42 13.20 -2.37
CA ASP A 236 -12.70 12.87 -3.77
C ASP A 236 -12.44 11.39 -4.08
N ILE A 237 -13.03 10.48 -3.29
CA ILE A 237 -12.88 9.03 -3.48
C ILE A 237 -14.13 8.45 -4.14
N THR A 238 -13.92 7.71 -5.22
CA THR A 238 -14.99 6.98 -5.92
C THR A 238 -14.90 5.49 -5.62
N LEU A 239 -16.00 4.89 -5.16
CA LEU A 239 -16.10 3.46 -4.84
C LEU A 239 -16.96 2.75 -5.89
N ARG A 240 -16.54 1.54 -6.31
CA ARG A 240 -17.35 0.71 -7.19
C ARG A 240 -17.31 -0.74 -6.74
N ASP A 241 -18.49 -1.33 -6.49
CA ASP A 241 -18.66 -2.75 -6.20
C ASP A 241 -17.75 -3.27 -5.07
N ILE A 242 -17.72 -2.54 -3.95
CA ILE A 242 -16.94 -2.93 -2.76
C ILE A 242 -17.63 -4.11 -2.07
N ASP A 243 -16.85 -5.15 -1.74
CA ASP A 243 -17.39 -6.40 -1.23
C ASP A 243 -17.87 -6.30 0.22
N LYS A 244 -17.08 -5.66 1.09
CA LYS A 244 -17.30 -5.72 2.54
C LYS A 244 -17.55 -4.37 3.19
N TYR A 245 -16.63 -3.43 3.09
CA TYR A 245 -16.78 -2.12 3.71
C TYR A 245 -16.45 -1.00 2.74
N GLY A 246 -17.38 -0.07 2.55
CA GLY A 246 -17.10 1.19 1.86
C GLY A 246 -16.08 2.02 2.65
N MET A 247 -16.34 2.17 3.95
CA MET A 247 -15.39 2.76 4.89
C MET A 247 -15.32 1.91 6.17
N VAL A 248 -14.13 1.61 6.67
CA VAL A 248 -13.95 0.87 7.91
C VAL A 248 -12.85 1.47 8.79
N PHE A 249 -13.20 1.74 10.03
CA PHE A 249 -12.30 2.32 11.05
C PHE A 249 -12.36 1.43 12.28
N ARG A 250 -11.24 0.76 12.63
CA ARG A 250 -11.28 -0.21 13.71
C ARG A 250 -10.00 -0.27 14.55
N GLN A 251 -10.17 -0.37 15.87
CA GLN A 251 -9.08 -0.45 16.87
C GLN A 251 -8.96 -1.83 17.52
N ASP A 252 -9.25 -2.89 16.77
CA ASP A 252 -9.27 -4.27 17.27
C ASP A 252 -8.58 -5.25 16.34
N TYR A 253 -7.70 -4.77 15.45
CA TYR A 253 -7.08 -5.60 14.45
C TYR A 253 -6.05 -6.57 15.05
N LEU A 254 -6.10 -7.83 14.62
CA LEU A 254 -5.04 -8.82 14.77
C LEU A 254 -4.89 -9.58 13.44
N ASN A 255 -3.69 -10.06 13.14
CA ASN A 255 -3.42 -10.77 11.89
C ASN A 255 -4.21 -12.08 11.73
N GLY A 256 -4.60 -12.71 12.84
CA GLY A 256 -5.45 -13.91 12.86
C GLY A 256 -6.96 -13.64 12.86
N GLY A 257 -7.35 -12.36 12.72
CA GLY A 257 -8.73 -11.89 12.75
C GLY A 257 -9.00 -10.88 13.85
N PRO A 258 -10.00 -10.00 13.67
CA PRO A 258 -10.30 -8.94 14.63
C PRO A 258 -10.87 -9.49 15.94
N THR A 259 -10.56 -8.82 17.05
CA THR A 259 -11.02 -9.26 18.39
C THR A 259 -12.47 -8.91 18.70
N GLN A 260 -13.11 -8.06 17.91
CA GLN A 260 -14.43 -7.44 18.12
C GLN A 260 -14.50 -6.54 19.39
N GLN A 261 -13.35 -6.28 20.00
CA GLN A 261 -13.22 -5.43 21.18
C GLN A 261 -12.18 -4.34 20.88
N PRO A 262 -12.61 -3.10 20.62
CA PRO A 262 -11.69 -2.03 20.31
C PRO A 262 -10.87 -1.66 21.55
N THR A 263 -9.60 -1.36 21.36
CA THR A 263 -8.69 -1.02 22.43
C THR A 263 -8.20 0.42 22.32
N LYS A 264 -7.96 1.07 23.46
CA LYS A 264 -7.25 2.34 23.55
C LYS A 264 -5.75 2.13 23.32
N GLY A 265 -4.99 3.21 23.17
CA GLY A 265 -3.52 3.14 23.05
C GLY A 265 -3.00 3.60 21.70
N ILE A 266 -3.85 3.59 20.67
CA ILE A 266 -3.58 4.25 19.39
C ILE A 266 -4.77 5.18 19.08
N PRO A 267 -4.81 6.41 19.67
CA PRO A 267 -5.87 7.34 19.36
C PRO A 267 -5.93 7.66 17.86
N MET A 268 -7.15 7.73 17.32
CA MET A 268 -7.44 8.21 15.98
C MET A 268 -8.07 9.59 16.04
N THR A 269 -7.30 10.62 15.74
CA THR A 269 -7.70 12.03 15.92
C THR A 269 -7.62 12.81 14.60
N GLY A 270 -8.56 13.71 14.35
CA GLY A 270 -8.51 14.58 13.16
C GLY A 270 -8.73 13.83 11.86
N ILE A 271 -9.66 12.86 11.84
CA ILE A 271 -9.99 12.12 10.62
C ILE A 271 -11.04 12.89 9.81
N ARG A 272 -10.72 13.22 8.57
CA ARG A 272 -11.58 13.97 7.65
C ARG A 272 -11.90 13.12 6.43
N ILE A 273 -13.17 12.88 6.19
CA ILE A 273 -13.65 12.16 5.01
C ILE A 273 -14.57 13.12 4.26
N LYS A 274 -14.24 13.41 3.00
CA LYS A 274 -14.96 14.40 2.21
C LYS A 274 -15.15 13.94 0.77
N ASN A 275 -16.35 14.17 0.24
CA ASN A 275 -16.73 13.83 -1.13
C ASN A 275 -16.37 12.38 -1.49
N VAL A 276 -17.06 11.44 -0.81
CA VAL A 276 -16.89 9.99 -1.06
C VAL A 276 -18.21 9.45 -1.61
N THR A 277 -18.16 8.89 -2.81
CA THR A 277 -19.35 8.40 -3.50
C THR A 277 -19.16 7.00 -4.05
N GLY A 278 -20.23 6.22 -4.12
CA GLY A 278 -20.20 4.94 -4.83
C GLY A 278 -21.02 3.83 -4.21
N THR A 279 -20.59 2.59 -4.46
CA THR A 279 -21.40 1.41 -4.16
C THR A 279 -20.65 0.35 -3.37
N VAL A 280 -21.39 -0.28 -2.47
CA VAL A 280 -21.00 -1.47 -1.70
C VAL A 280 -21.99 -2.58 -2.04
N LYS A 281 -21.52 -3.81 -2.19
CA LYS A 281 -22.40 -4.96 -2.45
C LYS A 281 -23.37 -5.21 -1.28
N PRO A 282 -24.54 -5.82 -1.51
CA PRO A 282 -25.56 -5.97 -0.47
C PRO A 282 -25.10 -6.69 0.82
N ALA A 283 -24.15 -7.63 0.71
CA ALA A 283 -23.60 -8.32 1.88
C ALA A 283 -22.67 -7.43 2.74
N GLY A 284 -22.19 -6.33 2.19
CA GLY A 284 -21.28 -5.41 2.86
C GLY A 284 -21.99 -4.32 3.66
N LYS A 285 -21.21 -3.36 4.14
CA LYS A 285 -21.64 -2.22 4.94
C LYS A 285 -21.03 -0.92 4.40
N ASN A 286 -21.83 0.13 4.29
CA ASN A 286 -21.35 1.39 3.73
C ASN A 286 -20.28 2.03 4.64
N THR A 287 -20.56 2.11 5.96
CA THR A 287 -19.63 2.65 6.95
C THR A 287 -19.64 1.81 8.21
N PHE A 288 -18.49 1.30 8.62
CA PHE A 288 -18.31 0.56 9.88
C PHE A 288 -17.27 1.22 10.79
N ILE A 289 -17.63 1.45 12.04
CA ILE A 289 -16.77 2.07 13.04
C ILE A 289 -16.75 1.21 14.30
N LEU A 290 -15.55 0.81 14.72
CA LEU A 290 -15.32 0.10 15.97
C LEU A 290 -14.15 0.77 16.71
N CYS A 291 -14.50 1.71 17.59
CA CYS A 291 -13.55 2.64 18.19
C CYS A 291 -13.66 2.70 19.73
N ALA A 292 -12.51 2.83 20.37
CA ALA A 292 -12.40 3.05 21.82
C ALA A 292 -11.75 4.41 22.17
N ASP A 293 -10.98 4.99 21.23
CA ASP A 293 -10.29 6.26 21.42
C ASP A 293 -10.22 7.03 20.07
N CYS A 294 -11.33 7.70 19.74
CA CYS A 294 -11.51 8.44 18.49
C CYS A 294 -12.13 9.80 18.78
N LYS A 295 -11.59 10.85 18.19
CA LYS A 295 -12.09 12.23 18.39
C LYS A 295 -11.75 13.13 17.19
N ASP A 296 -12.47 14.25 17.12
CA ASP A 296 -12.26 15.29 16.11
C ASP A 296 -12.40 14.76 14.66
N TRP A 297 -13.46 14.00 14.40
CA TRP A 297 -13.77 13.48 13.07
C TRP A 297 -14.77 14.37 12.33
N THR A 298 -14.65 14.40 11.00
CA THR A 298 -15.58 15.13 10.14
C THR A 298 -15.85 14.33 8.88
N PHE A 299 -17.12 13.97 8.65
CA PHE A 299 -17.60 13.32 7.44
C PHE A 299 -18.53 14.27 6.71
N THR A 300 -18.18 14.68 5.48
CA THR A 300 -18.95 15.59 4.64
C THR A 300 -19.10 15.05 3.23
N ASP A 301 -20.26 15.26 2.63
CA ASP A 301 -20.57 14.87 1.26
C ASP A 301 -20.33 13.38 0.99
N ILE A 302 -20.84 12.52 1.89
CA ILE A 302 -20.72 11.07 1.79
C ILE A 302 -21.98 10.47 1.18
N ASN A 303 -21.84 9.84 0.03
CA ASN A 303 -22.94 9.17 -0.68
C ASN A 303 -22.53 7.75 -1.07
N ILE A 304 -22.47 6.85 -0.10
CA ILE A 304 -22.17 5.42 -0.30
C ILE A 304 -23.46 4.62 -0.13
N THR A 305 -23.80 3.78 -1.10
CA THR A 305 -25.04 3.03 -1.13
C THR A 305 -24.83 1.53 -1.36
N GLY A 306 -25.85 0.71 -1.13
CA GLY A 306 -25.88 -0.70 -1.47
C GLY A 306 -25.63 -1.65 -0.30
N GLY A 307 -24.77 -1.32 0.65
CA GLY A 307 -24.47 -2.18 1.81
C GLY A 307 -25.66 -2.34 2.75
N GLN A 308 -26.00 -3.58 3.12
CA GLN A 308 -27.17 -3.93 3.96
C GLN A 308 -26.80 -4.68 5.24
N SER A 309 -25.52 -4.87 5.52
CA SER A 309 -25.04 -5.53 6.73
C SER A 309 -25.55 -4.86 8.00
N LYS A 310 -26.06 -5.64 8.96
CA LYS A 310 -26.56 -5.18 10.26
C LYS A 310 -25.49 -5.12 11.35
N GLU A 311 -24.23 -5.25 11.00
CA GLU A 311 -23.10 -5.17 11.92
C GLU A 311 -23.13 -3.81 12.68
N LYS A 312 -22.99 -3.89 14.02
CA LYS A 312 -23.16 -2.72 14.88
C LYS A 312 -21.85 -1.96 15.06
N CYS A 313 -21.88 -0.66 14.86
CA CYS A 313 -20.79 0.21 15.21
C CYS A 313 -20.73 0.46 16.72
N VAL A 314 -19.52 0.69 17.24
CA VAL A 314 -19.25 1.04 18.63
C VAL A 314 -18.29 2.23 18.67
N GLY A 315 -18.54 3.18 19.57
CA GLY A 315 -17.66 4.32 19.80
C GLY A 315 -17.58 5.29 18.61
N VAL A 316 -18.71 5.50 17.93
CA VAL A 316 -18.79 6.47 16.82
C VAL A 316 -18.55 7.87 17.36
N PRO A 317 -17.48 8.58 16.94
CA PRO A 317 -17.20 9.92 17.41
C PRO A 317 -18.15 10.97 16.84
N ALA A 318 -18.25 12.11 17.49
CA ALA A 318 -18.97 13.26 16.95
C ALA A 318 -18.40 13.64 15.57
N GLY A 319 -19.27 14.03 14.63
CA GLY A 319 -18.90 14.37 13.26
C GLY A 319 -18.78 13.19 12.29
N ALA A 320 -18.86 11.95 12.80
CA ALA A 320 -18.93 10.73 11.98
C ALA A 320 -20.28 10.03 12.12
N PHE A 321 -20.56 9.09 11.24
CA PHE A 321 -21.77 8.27 11.27
C PHE A 321 -21.50 6.85 10.80
N CYS A 322 -22.42 5.97 11.14
CA CYS A 322 -22.43 4.54 10.80
C CYS A 322 -23.68 4.21 9.98
N THR A 323 -23.50 3.63 8.79
CA THR A 323 -24.61 3.30 7.87
C THR A 323 -24.50 1.91 7.30
#